data_1444dd6eef6588f843c39f9d7268e8aa
#
_entry.id   1444dd6eef6588f843c39f9d7268e8aa
#
_cell.length_a   1.000
_cell.length_b   1.000
_cell.length_c   1.000
_cell.angle_alpha   90.00
_cell.angle_beta   90.00
_cell.angle_gamma   90.00
#
_symmetry.space_group_name_H-M   'P 1'
#
loop_
_entity.id
_entity.type
_entity.pdbx_description
1 polymer ?
#
loop_
_entity_poly.entity_id
_entity_poly.type
_entity_poly.pdbx_seq_one_letter_code
_entity_poly.pdbx_strand_id
1 'polypeptide(L)'
;MMHWSMNTLPLPPYVELGVHSLSGLLWTLLLLFLWHCYRMGSDLPIPGHAHAGKLKSGSRRSIMSRGGICAGTKCSARSKLSRSDQITPFISMETEEDEEQGQGYLTPVLSHALFPAQASAEAKKLYAALQEYAKRYSWVGMGRIHKGLREQVKLNDHSAIQKPHLFFLPDVPSVPFFPRDAHRHDIEVLEANYPVILDEFKYVYQWGVDSKHGWTCLGPKGQAVFPLYSAGVSVAANCRSCPRTYQTLLSLRTFISSNSLGSAGFWLLGPGAALGSSYGPTNTRLRCHLGLQTPPLCELVVGGEPQCWSEGHCLLVDDSFLHTISHRGPPDAGPRVILSVDLWHPNVAAAERQALDFMFSPDL
;
A
#
# COMPACT_ATOMS: atom_id res chain seq x y z
N MET A 1 -71.43 -16.12 41.70
CA MET A 1 -70.78 -16.19 40.32
C MET A 1 -70.86 -14.80 39.75
N MET A 2 -69.75 -14.05 39.86
CA MET A 2 -69.66 -12.68 39.31
C MET A 2 -68.80 -12.76 38.01
N HIS A 3 -69.44 -12.43 36.92
CA HIS A 3 -68.79 -12.33 35.57
C HIS A 3 -68.11 -10.97 35.48
N TRP A 4 -66.79 -10.93 35.34
CA TRP A 4 -66.02 -9.74 35.01
C TRP A 4 -65.93 -9.61 33.49
N SER A 5 -66.59 -8.59 32.94
CA SER A 5 -66.46 -8.16 31.55
C SER A 5 -65.21 -7.28 31.42
N MET A 6 -64.21 -7.67 30.63
CA MET A 6 -63.08 -6.80 30.27
C MET A 6 -63.55 -5.80 29.20
N ASN A 7 -63.75 -4.53 29.61
CA ASN A 7 -63.89 -3.43 28.67
C ASN A 7 -62.51 -3.09 28.08
N THR A 8 -62.36 -3.35 26.81
CA THR A 8 -61.23 -2.84 26.03
C THR A 8 -61.42 -1.33 25.82
N LEU A 9 -60.55 -0.52 26.42
CA LEU A 9 -60.48 0.92 26.18
C LEU A 9 -59.94 1.17 24.74
N PRO A 10 -60.60 2.08 23.98
CA PRO A 10 -60.08 2.46 22.67
C PRO A 10 -58.78 3.30 22.81
N LEU A 11 -57.75 2.99 21.99
CA LEU A 11 -56.51 3.75 21.93
C LEU A 11 -56.77 5.18 21.40
N PRO A 12 -56.04 6.19 21.91
CA PRO A 12 -56.26 7.57 21.48
C PRO A 12 -55.82 7.78 20.03
N PRO A 13 -56.52 8.67 19.27
CA PRO A 13 -56.34 8.84 17.81
C PRO A 13 -54.94 9.36 17.37
N TYR A 14 -54.10 9.78 18.28
CA TYR A 14 -52.74 10.26 17.99
C TYR A 14 -51.77 9.17 17.60
N VAL A 15 -52.03 7.91 17.93
CA VAL A 15 -51.14 6.78 17.60
C VAL A 15 -51.28 6.39 16.14
N GLU A 16 -52.48 6.52 15.53
CA GLU A 16 -52.65 6.19 14.10
C GLU A 16 -52.01 7.21 13.16
N LEU A 17 -52.00 8.52 13.52
CA LEU A 17 -51.31 9.54 12.71
C LEU A 17 -49.79 9.34 12.68
N GLY A 18 -49.19 8.85 13.77
CA GLY A 18 -47.78 8.61 13.88
C GLY A 18 -47.28 7.46 12.97
N VAL A 19 -48.05 6.39 12.86
CA VAL A 19 -47.72 5.22 12.06
C VAL A 19 -47.77 5.53 10.55
N HIS A 20 -48.78 6.30 10.11
CA HIS A 20 -48.89 6.72 8.71
C HIS A 20 -47.81 7.71 8.28
N SER A 21 -47.36 8.60 9.17
CA SER A 21 -46.29 9.55 8.89
C SER A 21 -44.91 8.86 8.85
N LEU A 22 -44.66 7.86 9.70
CA LEU A 22 -43.42 7.06 9.68
C LEU A 22 -43.33 6.18 8.43
N SER A 23 -44.42 5.54 8.01
CA SER A 23 -44.44 4.77 6.77
C SER A 23 -44.24 5.65 5.53
N GLY A 24 -44.83 6.84 5.50
CA GLY A 24 -44.62 7.84 4.44
C GLY A 24 -43.13 8.27 4.34
N LEU A 25 -42.47 8.54 5.46
CA LEU A 25 -41.07 8.87 5.53
C LEU A 25 -40.18 7.73 5.03
N LEU A 26 -40.47 6.49 5.41
CA LEU A 26 -39.74 5.32 4.94
C LEU A 26 -39.88 5.12 3.42
N TRP A 27 -41.07 5.29 2.85
CA TRP A 27 -41.29 5.21 1.43
C TRP A 27 -40.59 6.33 0.67
N THR A 28 -40.56 7.55 1.16
CA THR A 28 -39.85 8.67 0.53
C THR A 28 -38.32 8.43 0.52
N LEU A 29 -37.77 7.93 1.63
CA LEU A 29 -36.35 7.56 1.70
C LEU A 29 -35.98 6.42 0.73
N LEU A 30 -36.86 5.41 0.61
CA LEU A 30 -36.67 4.31 -0.33
C LEU A 30 -36.68 4.80 -1.78
N LEU A 31 -37.62 5.67 -2.14
CA LEU A 31 -37.71 6.25 -3.48
C LEU A 31 -36.49 7.14 -3.81
N LEU A 32 -36.02 7.94 -2.85
CA LEU A 32 -34.80 8.74 -3.01
C LEU A 32 -33.55 7.86 -3.19
N PHE A 33 -33.47 6.76 -2.44
CA PHE A 33 -32.39 5.78 -2.60
C PHE A 33 -32.42 5.10 -3.97
N LEU A 34 -33.57 4.63 -4.43
CA LEU A 34 -33.74 4.03 -5.75
C LEU A 34 -33.43 5.02 -6.88
N TRP A 35 -33.87 6.28 -6.74
CA TRP A 35 -33.54 7.36 -7.67
C TRP A 35 -32.02 7.63 -7.71
N HIS A 36 -31.37 7.66 -6.55
CA HIS A 36 -29.92 7.82 -6.47
C HIS A 36 -29.18 6.67 -7.14
N CYS A 37 -29.61 5.40 -6.90
CA CYS A 37 -29.03 4.23 -7.57
C CYS A 37 -29.24 4.25 -9.08
N TYR A 38 -30.42 4.67 -9.55
CA TYR A 38 -30.72 4.82 -10.97
C TYR A 38 -29.83 5.88 -11.62
N ARG A 39 -29.63 7.01 -10.97
CA ARG A 39 -28.75 8.08 -11.46
C ARG A 39 -27.30 7.65 -11.54
N MET A 40 -26.79 6.92 -10.53
CA MET A 40 -25.43 6.36 -10.54
C MET A 40 -25.24 5.29 -11.64
N GLY A 41 -26.28 4.53 -11.97
CA GLY A 41 -26.23 3.52 -13.05
C GLY A 41 -26.33 4.08 -14.47
N SER A 42 -26.85 5.30 -14.64
CA SER A 42 -26.96 5.96 -15.96
C SER A 42 -25.71 6.73 -16.40
N ASP A 43 -24.71 6.91 -15.53
CA ASP A 43 -23.43 7.58 -15.85
C ASP A 43 -22.32 6.63 -16.35
N LEU A 44 -22.64 5.36 -16.64
CA LEU A 44 -21.71 4.40 -17.25
C LEU A 44 -21.71 4.56 -18.79
N PRO A 45 -20.58 4.93 -19.43
CA PRO A 45 -20.50 5.02 -20.87
C PRO A 45 -20.54 3.61 -21.50
N ILE A 46 -21.50 3.42 -22.40
CA ILE A 46 -21.62 2.21 -23.22
C ILE A 46 -20.54 2.24 -24.31
N PRO A 47 -19.69 1.22 -24.46
CA PRO A 47 -18.75 1.15 -25.58
C PRO A 47 -19.49 0.71 -26.85
N GLY A 48 -19.65 1.61 -27.81
CA GLY A 48 -20.33 1.37 -29.07
C GLY A 48 -19.68 2.03 -30.28
N HIS A 49 -19.09 1.19 -31.13
CA HIS A 49 -18.86 1.33 -32.57
C HIS A 49 -18.22 2.59 -33.17
N ALA A 50 -17.06 2.35 -33.73
CA ALA A 50 -16.34 3.23 -34.69
C ALA A 50 -17.17 3.48 -35.95
N HIS A 51 -17.33 4.76 -36.33
CA HIS A 51 -17.57 5.17 -37.71
C HIS A 51 -16.64 6.33 -38.08
N ALA A 52 -15.92 6.11 -39.16
CA ALA A 52 -15.04 7.06 -39.81
C ALA A 52 -15.83 8.20 -40.48
N GLY A 53 -15.33 9.44 -40.41
CA GLY A 53 -15.95 10.55 -41.14
C GLY A 53 -15.22 11.87 -41.03
N LYS A 54 -14.28 12.10 -41.95
CA LYS A 54 -13.91 13.38 -42.67
C LYS A 54 -13.65 14.68 -41.90
N LEU A 55 -12.44 15.16 -42.14
CA LEU A 55 -11.91 16.54 -42.03
C LEU A 55 -12.87 17.63 -42.41
N LYS A 56 -12.85 18.76 -41.68
CA LYS A 56 -12.84 20.12 -42.23
C LYS A 56 -12.13 21.09 -41.29
N SER A 57 -11.26 21.88 -41.90
CA SER A 57 -10.45 22.99 -41.40
C SER A 57 -11.29 24.18 -40.92
N GLY A 58 -10.79 24.89 -39.91
CA GLY A 58 -11.35 26.20 -39.49
C GLY A 58 -10.48 26.90 -38.45
N SER A 59 -9.80 27.90 -38.90
CA SER A 59 -8.89 28.93 -38.43
C SER A 59 -9.28 29.70 -37.17
N ARG A 60 -8.24 30.00 -36.33
CA ARG A 60 -7.95 31.20 -35.54
C ARG A 60 -8.84 31.59 -34.33
N ARG A 61 -8.28 31.65 -33.12
CA ARG A 61 -7.65 32.86 -32.52
C ARG A 61 -7.07 32.59 -31.12
N SER A 62 -5.91 33.17 -30.91
CA SER A 62 -5.07 33.30 -29.74
C SER A 62 -5.75 33.97 -28.55
N ILE A 63 -5.52 33.45 -27.32
CA ILE A 63 -5.36 34.25 -26.10
C ILE A 63 -4.28 33.62 -25.25
N MET A 64 -3.24 34.39 -24.92
CA MET A 64 -2.14 34.03 -24.01
C MET A 64 -2.62 33.89 -22.57
N SER A 65 -2.17 32.87 -21.87
CA SER A 65 -1.87 32.98 -20.43
C SER A 65 -0.63 32.15 -20.11
N ARG A 66 0.30 32.76 -19.41
CA ARG A 66 1.61 32.26 -19.03
C ARG A 66 1.44 31.13 -18.00
N GLY A 67 1.99 29.95 -18.28
CA GLY A 67 2.26 28.90 -17.32
C GLY A 67 3.58 28.23 -17.71
N GLY A 68 4.59 28.35 -16.85
CA GLY A 68 5.94 27.84 -17.12
C GLY A 68 5.98 26.33 -17.29
N ILE A 69 6.45 25.90 -18.43
CA ILE A 69 6.67 24.49 -18.74
C ILE A 69 8.14 24.20 -18.40
N CYS A 70 8.37 23.36 -17.43
CA CYS A 70 9.68 22.73 -17.22
C CYS A 70 9.96 21.79 -18.40
N ALA A 71 10.97 22.11 -19.17
CA ALA A 71 11.43 21.33 -20.30
C ALA A 71 11.95 19.96 -19.83
N GLY A 72 11.25 18.90 -20.19
CA GLY A 72 11.70 17.53 -20.02
C GLY A 72 12.83 17.22 -21.00
N THR A 73 14.03 17.08 -20.49
CA THR A 73 15.18 16.58 -21.24
C THR A 73 15.02 15.07 -21.45
N LYS A 74 14.75 14.65 -22.66
CA LYS A 74 14.73 13.23 -23.06
C LYS A 74 16.14 12.67 -22.97
N CYS A 75 16.41 11.81 -22.02
CA CYS A 75 17.62 10.97 -22.02
C CYS A 75 17.37 9.75 -22.91
N SER A 76 17.93 9.77 -24.11
CA SER A 76 18.07 8.62 -25.00
C SER A 76 19.45 7.98 -24.75
N ALA A 77 19.47 6.82 -24.14
CA ALA A 77 20.68 6.00 -24.07
C ALA A 77 20.37 4.59 -24.61
N ARG A 78 20.87 4.35 -25.79
CA ARG A 78 20.88 3.07 -26.50
C ARG A 78 22.14 2.31 -26.09
N SER A 79 22.04 1.27 -25.26
CA SER A 79 23.14 0.37 -25.01
C SER A 79 22.82 -1.04 -25.55
N LYS A 80 23.76 -1.51 -26.41
CA LYS A 80 23.77 -2.82 -27.05
C LYS A 80 24.05 -3.89 -25.97
N LEU A 81 23.22 -4.95 -25.93
CA LEU A 81 23.56 -6.19 -25.23
C LEU A 81 24.50 -7.05 -26.06
N SER A 82 25.56 -7.45 -25.43
CA SER A 82 26.44 -8.54 -25.84
C SER A 82 26.05 -9.82 -25.10
N ARG A 83 26.08 -10.92 -25.83
CA ARG A 83 25.60 -12.27 -25.53
C ARG A 83 26.79 -13.15 -25.18
N SER A 84 26.72 -13.95 -24.13
CA SER A 84 27.38 -15.28 -23.90
C SER A 84 27.23 -15.60 -22.41
N ASP A 85 27.10 -16.78 -21.87
CA ASP A 85 27.06 -18.16 -22.29
C ASP A 85 26.49 -18.98 -21.12
N GLN A 86 25.85 -20.06 -21.49
CA GLN A 86 25.48 -21.28 -20.81
C GLN A 86 26.31 -21.71 -19.57
N ILE A 87 25.63 -22.35 -18.60
CA ILE A 87 26.01 -23.69 -18.08
C ILE A 87 24.87 -24.20 -17.18
N THR A 88 24.24 -25.32 -17.52
CA THR A 88 23.51 -26.27 -16.65
C THR A 88 24.52 -27.32 -16.10
N PRO A 89 24.19 -28.01 -14.99
CA PRO A 89 23.70 -29.38 -15.08
C PRO A 89 22.65 -29.78 -13.99
N PHE A 90 21.65 -30.48 -14.45
CA PHE A 90 21.23 -31.87 -14.18
C PHE A 90 21.68 -32.50 -12.83
N ILE A 91 20.74 -32.98 -12.03
CA ILE A 91 20.75 -34.30 -11.34
C ILE A 91 19.30 -34.71 -11.01
N SER A 92 19.05 -36.00 -11.28
CA SER A 92 17.81 -36.75 -11.31
C SER A 92 17.46 -37.44 -10.00
N MET A 93 16.14 -37.77 -9.86
CA MET A 93 15.52 -39.00 -9.30
C MET A 93 15.76 -39.31 -7.79
N GLU A 94 14.76 -39.67 -7.05
CA GLU A 94 14.03 -40.94 -7.10
C GLU A 94 12.70 -40.88 -6.33
N THR A 95 11.77 -41.71 -6.76
CA THR A 95 10.44 -42.01 -6.24
C THR A 95 10.52 -43.07 -5.12
N GLU A 96 9.69 -42.95 -4.11
CA GLU A 96 9.14 -44.14 -3.40
C GLU A 96 7.68 -43.85 -2.95
N GLU A 97 6.79 -44.73 -3.40
CA GLU A 97 5.39 -44.92 -3.00
C GLU A 97 5.34 -45.77 -1.74
N ASP A 98 4.41 -45.48 -0.83
CA ASP A 98 3.81 -46.52 0.03
C ASP A 98 2.40 -46.10 0.43
N GLU A 99 1.45 -46.96 0.04
CA GLU A 99 0.04 -46.98 0.43
C GLU A 99 -0.12 -47.59 1.83
N GLU A 100 -1.01 -47.02 2.65
CA GLU A 100 -1.76 -47.82 3.62
C GLU A 100 -3.15 -47.24 3.91
N GLN A 101 -4.16 -48.09 3.74
CA GLN A 101 -5.58 -47.90 3.96
C GLN A 101 -5.93 -47.94 5.44
N GLY A 102 -6.79 -47.00 5.87
CA GLY A 102 -7.43 -47.04 7.19
C GLY A 102 -8.76 -46.30 7.23
N GLN A 103 -9.85 -47.02 7.18
CA GLN A 103 -11.24 -46.55 7.22
C GLN A 103 -11.63 -46.23 8.69
N GLY A 104 -12.09 -44.98 8.97
CA GLY A 104 -12.56 -44.54 10.29
C GLY A 104 -13.47 -43.33 10.25
N TYR A 105 -14.70 -43.54 10.53
CA TYR A 105 -15.85 -42.69 10.92
C TYR A 105 -15.74 -41.15 10.90
N LEU A 106 -16.66 -40.56 10.12
CA LEU A 106 -16.90 -39.12 9.95
C LEU A 106 -17.51 -38.49 11.22
N THR A 107 -16.74 -37.68 11.90
CA THR A 107 -17.23 -36.53 12.65
C THR A 107 -17.01 -35.27 11.77
N PRO A 108 -17.88 -34.24 11.79
CA PRO A 108 -17.64 -33.03 11.02
C PRO A 108 -16.56 -32.20 11.71
N VAL A 109 -15.32 -32.61 11.56
CA VAL A 109 -14.15 -31.81 11.85
C VAL A 109 -14.08 -30.79 10.73
N LEU A 110 -14.17 -29.48 11.09
CA LEU A 110 -13.79 -28.37 10.21
C LEU A 110 -12.66 -28.85 9.33
N SER A 111 -12.86 -28.86 8.03
CA SER A 111 -11.85 -29.23 7.06
C SER A 111 -10.65 -28.30 7.28
N HIS A 112 -9.63 -28.80 7.92
CA HIS A 112 -8.29 -28.30 7.79
C HIS A 112 -7.96 -28.44 6.31
N ALA A 113 -8.29 -27.40 5.52
CA ALA A 113 -7.77 -27.26 4.17
C ALA A 113 -6.26 -27.32 4.34
N LEU A 114 -5.66 -28.44 3.96
CA LEU A 114 -4.25 -28.75 4.15
C LEU A 114 -3.41 -27.58 3.61
N PHE A 115 -2.80 -26.86 4.52
CA PHE A 115 -1.79 -25.87 4.16
C PHE A 115 -0.66 -26.64 3.46
N PRO A 116 -0.16 -26.20 2.28
CA PRO A 116 0.80 -26.96 1.51
C PRO A 116 1.99 -27.41 2.37
N ALA A 117 2.30 -28.69 2.36
CA ALA A 117 3.40 -29.26 3.14
C ALA A 117 4.76 -28.58 2.83
N GLN A 118 4.92 -28.07 1.61
CA GLN A 118 6.12 -27.35 1.10
C GLN A 118 6.17 -25.87 1.49
N ALA A 119 5.22 -25.34 2.28
CA ALA A 119 5.24 -23.95 2.69
C ALA A 119 6.45 -23.63 3.56
N SER A 120 7.03 -22.44 3.37
CA SER A 120 8.12 -21.92 4.20
C SER A 120 7.74 -21.85 5.68
N ALA A 121 8.71 -21.87 6.58
CA ALA A 121 8.46 -21.70 8.02
C ALA A 121 7.73 -20.39 8.33
N GLU A 122 8.04 -19.32 7.61
CA GLU A 122 7.41 -18.02 7.74
C GLU A 122 5.94 -18.04 7.30
N ALA A 123 5.63 -18.68 6.16
CA ALA A 123 4.26 -18.84 5.71
C ALA A 123 3.42 -19.66 6.69
N LYS A 124 3.99 -20.70 7.31
CA LYS A 124 3.34 -21.49 8.36
C LYS A 124 3.07 -20.65 9.62
N LYS A 125 4.03 -19.80 10.02
CA LYS A 125 3.88 -18.87 11.15
C LYS A 125 2.75 -17.88 10.89
N LEU A 126 2.72 -17.24 9.71
CA LEU A 126 1.66 -16.31 9.32
C LEU A 126 0.29 -16.98 9.27
N TYR A 127 0.21 -18.21 8.77
CA TYR A 127 -1.05 -18.96 8.74
C TYR A 127 -1.56 -19.29 10.16
N ALA A 128 -0.67 -19.68 11.07
CA ALA A 128 -1.01 -19.90 12.48
C ALA A 128 -1.51 -18.60 13.15
N ALA A 129 -0.86 -17.46 12.85
CA ALA A 129 -1.30 -16.16 13.35
C ALA A 129 -2.69 -15.77 12.80
N LEU A 130 -2.98 -16.03 11.51
CA LEU A 130 -4.31 -15.82 10.94
C LEU A 130 -5.37 -16.70 11.61
N GLN A 131 -5.07 -17.97 11.87
CA GLN A 131 -5.97 -18.87 12.58
C GLN A 131 -6.25 -18.38 14.02
N GLU A 132 -5.24 -17.88 14.70
CA GLU A 132 -5.39 -17.35 16.06
C GLU A 132 -6.22 -16.04 16.04
N TYR A 133 -5.97 -15.15 15.09
CA TYR A 133 -6.80 -13.97 14.88
C TYR A 133 -8.28 -14.35 14.66
N ALA A 134 -8.53 -15.30 13.77
CA ALA A 134 -9.89 -15.73 13.43
C ALA A 134 -10.63 -16.41 14.60
N LYS A 135 -9.92 -17.13 15.47
CA LYS A 135 -10.48 -17.68 16.72
C LYS A 135 -10.88 -16.58 17.70
N ARG A 136 -10.10 -15.50 17.80
CA ARG A 136 -10.36 -14.39 18.73
C ARG A 136 -11.43 -13.44 18.24
N TYR A 137 -11.48 -13.20 16.93
CA TYR A 137 -12.31 -12.16 16.33
C TYR A 137 -13.31 -12.75 15.32
N SER A 138 -12.91 -13.03 14.09
CA SER A 138 -13.77 -13.61 13.05
C SER A 138 -12.98 -14.02 11.81
N TRP A 139 -13.53 -14.98 11.06
CA TRP A 139 -13.09 -15.29 9.69
C TRP A 139 -13.70 -14.36 8.62
N VAL A 140 -14.66 -13.53 8.98
CA VAL A 140 -15.34 -12.65 8.02
C VAL A 140 -14.34 -11.64 7.44
N GLY A 141 -14.28 -11.57 6.10
CA GLY A 141 -13.36 -10.68 5.38
C GLY A 141 -11.95 -11.23 5.20
N MET A 142 -11.61 -12.42 5.73
CA MET A 142 -10.24 -12.97 5.66
C MET A 142 -9.93 -13.76 4.39
N GLY A 143 -10.87 -13.82 3.43
CA GLY A 143 -10.75 -14.68 2.25
C GLY A 143 -9.50 -14.40 1.40
N ARG A 144 -9.17 -13.12 1.13
CA ARG A 144 -7.98 -12.73 0.36
C ARG A 144 -6.69 -13.04 1.11
N ILE A 145 -6.63 -12.79 2.43
CA ILE A 145 -5.45 -13.11 3.25
C ILE A 145 -5.21 -14.62 3.25
N HIS A 146 -6.26 -15.41 3.48
CA HIS A 146 -6.18 -16.87 3.44
C HIS A 146 -5.73 -17.38 2.04
N LYS A 147 -6.28 -16.82 0.96
CA LYS A 147 -5.88 -17.13 -0.42
C LYS A 147 -4.41 -16.80 -0.63
N GLY A 148 -3.96 -15.60 -0.23
CA GLY A 148 -2.57 -15.14 -0.36
C GLY A 148 -1.58 -16.07 0.33
N LEU A 149 -1.87 -16.49 1.56
CA LEU A 149 -1.02 -17.43 2.31
C LEU A 149 -0.94 -18.81 1.64
N ARG A 150 -2.03 -19.30 1.07
CA ARG A 150 -2.05 -20.58 0.35
C ARG A 150 -1.31 -20.54 -1.00
N GLU A 151 -1.40 -19.41 -1.68
CA GLU A 151 -0.80 -19.22 -3.01
C GLU A 151 0.66 -18.77 -2.91
N GLN A 152 1.13 -18.33 -1.75
CA GLN A 152 2.51 -17.90 -1.54
C GLN A 152 3.55 -18.99 -1.89
N VAL A 153 3.17 -20.24 -1.79
CA VAL A 153 3.98 -21.39 -2.24
C VAL A 153 4.14 -21.40 -3.77
N LYS A 154 3.16 -20.84 -4.51
CA LYS A 154 3.16 -20.76 -5.97
C LYS A 154 3.75 -19.45 -6.51
N LEU A 155 4.17 -18.52 -5.64
CA LEU A 155 4.75 -17.23 -6.05
C LEU A 155 6.03 -17.34 -6.88
N ASN A 156 6.63 -18.52 -6.97
CA ASN A 156 7.73 -18.77 -7.90
C ASN A 156 7.32 -18.65 -9.39
N ASP A 157 6.02 -18.76 -9.70
CA ASP A 157 5.45 -18.65 -11.05
C ASP A 157 4.89 -17.26 -11.39
N HIS A 158 4.88 -16.29 -10.43
CA HIS A 158 4.37 -14.96 -10.69
C HIS A 158 5.38 -14.09 -11.45
N SER A 159 4.85 -13.04 -12.09
CA SER A 159 5.61 -12.07 -12.87
C SER A 159 6.89 -11.64 -12.15
N ALA A 160 8.03 -11.73 -12.83
CA ALA A 160 9.32 -11.24 -12.33
C ALA A 160 9.32 -9.73 -12.03
N ILE A 161 8.25 -9.00 -12.41
CA ILE A 161 8.11 -7.56 -12.22
C ILE A 161 7.58 -7.22 -10.81
N GLN A 162 6.65 -8.03 -10.25
CA GLN A 162 6.10 -7.83 -8.91
C GLN A 162 6.21 -9.14 -8.10
N LYS A 163 7.07 -9.14 -7.10
CA LYS A 163 7.35 -10.34 -6.28
C LYS A 163 7.74 -9.94 -4.85
N PRO A 164 6.77 -9.51 -4.01
CA PRO A 164 7.07 -9.17 -2.62
C PRO A 164 7.61 -10.41 -1.89
N HIS A 165 8.60 -10.19 -1.03
CA HIS A 165 9.33 -11.31 -0.42
C HIS A 165 8.68 -11.89 0.85
N LEU A 166 7.75 -11.16 1.49
CA LEU A 166 7.16 -11.58 2.77
C LEU A 166 5.70 -12.03 2.63
N PHE A 167 4.85 -11.20 2.01
CA PHE A 167 3.43 -11.49 1.86
C PHE A 167 2.83 -10.80 0.62
N PHE A 168 2.07 -11.55 -0.17
CA PHE A 168 1.30 -11.05 -1.31
C PHE A 168 -0.19 -11.22 -1.04
N LEU A 169 -0.95 -10.10 -1.06
CA LEU A 169 -2.40 -10.11 -0.99
C LEU A 169 -2.97 -10.15 -2.42
N PRO A 170 -3.66 -11.24 -2.81
CA PRO A 170 -4.23 -11.35 -4.15
C PRO A 170 -5.38 -10.36 -4.36
N ASP A 171 -5.68 -10.11 -5.65
CA ASP A 171 -6.79 -9.26 -6.08
C ASP A 171 -6.71 -7.80 -5.54
N VAL A 172 -5.50 -7.32 -5.30
CA VAL A 172 -5.20 -5.91 -5.02
C VAL A 172 -4.77 -5.26 -6.33
N PRO A 173 -5.47 -4.24 -6.83
CA PRO A 173 -5.03 -3.49 -7.99
C PRO A 173 -3.66 -2.86 -7.72
N SER A 174 -2.67 -3.17 -8.54
CA SER A 174 -1.30 -2.71 -8.35
C SER A 174 -0.76 -2.06 -9.61
N VAL A 175 -0.09 -0.94 -9.44
CA VAL A 175 0.68 -0.22 -10.46
C VAL A 175 1.98 0.27 -9.81
N PRO A 176 3.07 0.45 -10.56
CA PRO A 176 4.35 0.90 -10.01
C PRO A 176 4.26 2.23 -9.24
N PHE A 177 3.48 3.18 -9.77
CA PHE A 177 3.26 4.50 -9.17
C PHE A 177 1.77 4.80 -9.07
N PHE A 178 1.35 5.28 -7.92
CA PHE A 178 -0.05 5.61 -7.64
C PHE A 178 -0.31 7.11 -7.82
N PRO A 179 -1.52 7.49 -8.29
CA PRO A 179 -1.91 8.89 -8.37
C PRO A 179 -2.09 9.46 -6.94
N ARG A 180 -1.88 10.76 -6.81
CA ARG A 180 -2.00 11.49 -5.53
C ARG A 180 -3.36 11.30 -4.84
N ASP A 181 -4.42 11.15 -5.63
CA ASP A 181 -5.79 10.96 -5.13
C ASP A 181 -5.97 9.67 -4.30
N ALA A 182 -5.10 8.68 -4.48
CA ALA A 182 -5.11 7.45 -3.70
C ALA A 182 -4.93 7.71 -2.18
N HIS A 183 -4.16 8.76 -1.82
CA HIS A 183 -3.89 9.18 -0.44
C HIS A 183 -3.93 10.71 -0.30
N ARG A 184 -4.90 11.37 -0.92
CA ARG A 184 -4.98 12.84 -1.00
C ARG A 184 -4.77 13.51 0.36
N HIS A 185 -5.52 13.10 1.39
CA HIS A 185 -5.40 13.70 2.72
C HIS A 185 -3.99 13.60 3.29
N ASP A 186 -3.39 12.41 3.25
CA ASP A 186 -2.08 12.18 3.87
C ASP A 186 -0.96 12.89 3.10
N ILE A 187 -1.09 12.97 1.77
CA ILE A 187 -0.20 13.76 0.91
C ILE A 187 -0.31 15.26 1.24
N GLU A 188 -1.52 15.80 1.31
CA GLU A 188 -1.74 17.21 1.65
C GLU A 188 -1.16 17.56 3.03
N VAL A 189 -1.31 16.67 4.01
CA VAL A 189 -0.72 16.85 5.34
C VAL A 189 0.81 16.85 5.29
N LEU A 190 1.43 15.90 4.58
CA LEU A 190 2.89 15.82 4.45
C LEU A 190 3.47 17.04 3.73
N GLU A 191 2.88 17.43 2.60
CA GLU A 191 3.35 18.56 1.79
C GLU A 191 3.14 19.91 2.50
N ALA A 192 2.03 20.10 3.23
CA ALA A 192 1.79 21.30 4.02
C ALA A 192 2.82 21.45 5.17
N ASN A 193 3.33 20.35 5.69
CA ASN A 193 4.34 20.34 6.75
C ASN A 193 5.79 20.25 6.21
N TYR A 194 5.99 20.24 4.89
CA TYR A 194 7.32 20.15 4.27
C TYR A 194 8.38 21.11 4.87
N PRO A 195 8.10 22.41 5.05
CA PRO A 195 9.13 23.33 5.58
C PRO A 195 9.63 22.91 6.97
N VAL A 196 8.72 22.47 7.83
CA VAL A 196 9.03 22.04 9.20
C VAL A 196 9.79 20.73 9.21
N ILE A 197 9.36 19.78 8.37
CA ILE A 197 10.03 18.47 8.20
C ILE A 197 11.46 18.68 7.69
N LEU A 198 11.63 19.58 6.72
CA LEU A 198 12.94 19.92 6.18
C LEU A 198 13.87 20.56 7.26
N ASP A 199 13.32 21.46 8.09
CA ASP A 199 14.09 22.11 9.15
C ASP A 199 14.54 21.10 10.22
N GLU A 200 13.65 20.18 10.63
CA GLU A 200 14.00 19.11 11.58
C GLU A 200 14.99 18.11 10.97
N PHE A 201 14.87 17.80 9.68
CA PHE A 201 15.88 17.02 8.98
C PHE A 201 17.25 17.71 9.03
N LYS A 202 17.34 19.01 8.66
CA LYS A 202 18.58 19.77 8.71
C LYS A 202 19.19 19.80 10.11
N TYR A 203 18.35 19.92 11.13
CA TYR A 203 18.78 19.88 12.53
C TYR A 203 19.47 18.56 12.90
N VAL A 204 18.88 17.40 12.55
CA VAL A 204 19.50 16.10 12.87
C VAL A 204 20.68 15.76 11.95
N TYR A 205 20.70 16.31 10.74
CA TYR A 205 21.78 16.09 9.77
C TYR A 205 23.07 16.83 10.11
N GLN A 206 22.98 18.05 10.71
CA GLN A 206 24.14 18.86 11.06
C GLN A 206 25.09 18.21 12.08
N TRP A 207 24.60 17.29 12.89
CA TRP A 207 25.40 16.58 13.91
C TRP A 207 26.23 15.42 13.35
N GLY A 208 26.07 15.13 12.07
CA GLY A 208 26.72 14.01 11.39
C GLY A 208 25.86 12.77 11.26
N VAL A 209 26.17 12.00 10.23
CA VAL A 209 25.43 10.78 9.87
C VAL A 209 26.14 9.58 10.48
N ASP A 210 25.88 9.32 11.74
CA ASP A 210 26.44 8.19 12.49
C ASP A 210 25.45 7.62 13.53
N SER A 211 25.76 6.46 14.08
CA SER A 211 24.90 5.79 15.05
C SER A 211 24.72 6.51 16.38
N LYS A 212 25.67 7.39 16.77
CA LYS A 212 25.57 8.17 18.02
C LYS A 212 24.50 9.24 17.92
N HIS A 213 24.22 9.71 16.70
CA HIS A 213 23.22 10.72 16.40
C HIS A 213 21.91 10.11 15.83
N GLY A 214 21.68 8.81 16.02
CA GLY A 214 20.44 8.14 15.65
C GLY A 214 20.35 7.67 14.20
N TRP A 215 21.44 7.79 13.43
CA TRP A 215 21.49 7.31 12.05
C TRP A 215 21.94 5.85 11.98
N THR A 216 21.38 5.11 11.03
CA THR A 216 21.84 3.78 10.63
C THR A 216 22.48 3.87 9.25
N CYS A 217 23.78 3.63 9.16
CA CYS A 217 24.50 3.57 7.88
C CYS A 217 24.21 2.22 7.20
N LEU A 218 23.76 2.27 5.94
CA LEU A 218 23.34 1.09 5.17
C LEU A 218 24.38 0.68 4.12
N GLY A 219 25.35 1.55 3.83
CA GLY A 219 26.36 1.28 2.81
C GLY A 219 27.46 2.33 2.72
N PRO A 220 28.54 2.02 1.96
CA PRO A 220 29.77 2.83 1.96
C PRO A 220 29.65 4.17 1.21
N LYS A 221 28.61 4.37 0.40
CA LYS A 221 28.43 5.59 -0.43
C LYS A 221 27.37 6.52 0.12
N GLY A 222 27.37 6.80 1.43
CA GLY A 222 26.44 7.73 2.05
C GLY A 222 24.99 7.25 1.99
N GLN A 223 24.77 5.95 2.08
CA GLN A 223 23.46 5.36 2.26
C GLN A 223 23.17 5.32 3.77
N ALA A 224 22.16 6.05 4.22
CA ALA A 224 21.80 6.07 5.62
C ALA A 224 20.31 6.31 5.82
N VAL A 225 19.81 5.87 6.97
CA VAL A 225 18.44 6.13 7.41
C VAL A 225 18.45 6.70 8.83
N PHE A 226 17.61 7.71 9.07
CA PHE A 226 17.25 8.20 10.39
C PHE A 226 15.82 7.74 10.67
N PRO A 227 15.65 6.59 11.34
CA PRO A 227 14.32 6.01 11.54
C PRO A 227 13.55 6.78 12.63
N LEU A 228 12.31 7.17 12.31
CA LEU A 228 11.32 7.63 13.30
C LEU A 228 10.42 6.46 13.73
N TYR A 229 10.09 5.58 12.77
CA TYR A 229 9.45 4.29 13.00
C TYR A 229 10.25 3.20 12.28
N SER A 230 10.42 2.08 12.92
CA SER A 230 11.06 0.90 12.36
C SER A 230 10.23 -0.33 12.70
N ALA A 231 9.76 -1.04 11.68
CA ALA A 231 8.94 -2.24 11.85
C ALA A 231 7.75 -2.06 12.83
N GLY A 232 7.01 -0.94 12.70
CA GLY A 232 5.85 -0.62 13.53
C GLY A 232 6.17 -0.10 14.94
N VAL A 233 7.45 0.09 15.27
CA VAL A 233 7.87 0.59 16.58
C VAL A 233 8.49 1.98 16.42
N SER A 234 8.05 2.94 17.26
CA SER A 234 8.63 4.28 17.27
C SER A 234 10.03 4.28 17.89
N VAL A 235 10.96 4.98 17.23
CA VAL A 235 12.33 5.20 17.78
C VAL A 235 12.31 6.45 18.65
N ALA A 236 12.02 6.26 19.94
CA ALA A 236 11.71 7.35 20.87
C ALA A 236 12.77 8.45 20.92
N ALA A 237 14.07 8.13 20.81
CA ALA A 237 15.15 9.13 20.79
C ALA A 237 15.04 10.02 19.54
N ASN A 238 14.87 9.42 18.37
CA ASN A 238 14.77 10.13 17.10
C ASN A 238 13.48 10.95 17.00
N CYS A 239 12.35 10.40 17.50
CA CYS A 239 11.09 11.13 17.59
C CYS A 239 11.18 12.38 18.47
N ARG A 240 11.97 12.34 19.56
CA ARG A 240 12.23 13.54 20.39
C ARG A 240 13.08 14.59 19.67
N SER A 241 13.95 14.18 18.77
CA SER A 241 14.76 15.09 17.95
C SER A 241 13.97 15.74 16.82
N CYS A 242 12.88 15.10 16.37
CA CYS A 242 12.00 15.56 15.30
C CYS A 242 10.53 15.56 15.74
N PRO A 243 10.15 16.32 16.79
CA PRO A 243 8.83 16.21 17.41
C PRO A 243 7.69 16.64 16.50
N ARG A 244 7.88 17.59 15.59
CA ARG A 244 6.85 18.08 14.67
C ARG A 244 6.65 17.11 13.50
N THR A 245 7.73 16.53 12.97
CA THR A 245 7.65 15.45 11.98
C THR A 245 6.95 14.24 12.59
N TYR A 246 7.27 13.89 13.82
CA TYR A 246 6.60 12.81 14.55
C TYR A 246 5.09 13.06 14.70
N GLN A 247 4.68 14.28 15.11
CA GLN A 247 3.27 14.66 15.20
C GLN A 247 2.58 14.63 13.83
N THR A 248 3.27 15.05 12.77
CA THR A 248 2.75 14.96 11.40
C THR A 248 2.47 13.50 11.03
N LEU A 249 3.39 12.57 11.31
CA LEU A 249 3.18 11.14 11.06
C LEU A 249 1.96 10.59 11.81
N LEU A 250 1.76 10.98 13.06
CA LEU A 250 0.61 10.56 13.88
C LEU A 250 -0.73 11.11 13.37
N SER A 251 -0.72 12.19 12.60
CA SER A 251 -1.94 12.78 12.02
C SER A 251 -2.37 12.13 10.70
N LEU A 252 -1.54 11.26 10.11
CA LEU A 252 -1.85 10.55 8.88
C LEU A 252 -2.88 9.45 9.14
N ARG A 253 -3.83 9.30 8.23
CA ARG A 253 -4.95 8.35 8.35
C ARG A 253 -4.60 6.92 7.98
N THR A 254 -3.60 6.77 7.12
CA THR A 254 -3.25 5.47 6.54
C THR A 254 -1.83 5.02 6.88
N PHE A 255 -1.14 5.75 7.75
CA PHE A 255 0.21 5.38 8.21
C PHE A 255 0.19 4.03 8.94
N ILE A 256 1.10 3.14 8.56
CA ILE A 256 1.28 1.84 9.20
C ILE A 256 2.25 2.02 10.38
N SER A 257 1.69 2.19 11.59
CA SER A 257 2.44 2.47 12.82
C SER A 257 2.39 1.35 13.86
N SER A 258 1.67 0.25 13.57
CA SER A 258 1.32 -0.78 14.55
C SER A 258 1.86 -2.17 14.23
N ASN A 259 2.48 -2.37 13.07
CA ASN A 259 2.98 -3.67 12.64
C ASN A 259 4.31 -3.58 11.90
N SER A 260 4.98 -4.73 11.74
CA SER A 260 6.33 -4.83 11.16
C SER A 260 6.42 -4.49 9.66
N LEU A 261 5.29 -4.28 8.97
CA LEU A 261 5.26 -3.83 7.58
C LEU A 261 5.48 -2.32 7.46
N GLY A 262 5.31 -1.55 8.56
CA GLY A 262 5.34 -0.11 8.57
C GLY A 262 6.67 0.47 9.07
N SER A 263 7.14 1.49 8.37
CA SER A 263 8.32 2.29 8.75
C SER A 263 8.15 3.73 8.30
N ALA A 264 8.83 4.65 8.98
CA ALA A 264 8.96 6.04 8.56
C ALA A 264 10.31 6.61 8.99
N GLY A 265 10.92 7.45 8.15
CA GLY A 265 12.19 8.09 8.49
C GLY A 265 12.83 8.83 7.33
N PHE A 266 13.90 9.55 7.61
CA PHE A 266 14.69 10.22 6.60
C PHE A 266 15.67 9.23 5.96
N TRP A 267 15.66 9.20 4.63
CA TRP A 267 16.54 8.34 3.84
C TRP A 267 17.50 9.17 3.00
N LEU A 268 18.80 8.90 3.19
CA LEU A 268 19.88 9.51 2.43
C LEU A 268 20.42 8.57 1.38
N LEU A 269 20.77 9.15 0.23
CA LEU A 269 21.54 8.48 -0.81
C LEU A 269 22.61 9.45 -1.33
N GLY A 270 23.89 9.16 -1.08
CA GLY A 270 24.99 9.99 -1.53
C GLY A 270 25.25 9.92 -3.02
N PRO A 271 25.99 10.91 -3.59
CA PRO A 271 26.37 10.92 -4.99
C PRO A 271 27.16 9.66 -5.40
N GLY A 272 26.88 9.16 -6.60
CA GLY A 272 27.50 7.95 -7.13
C GLY A 272 27.01 6.64 -6.49
N ALA A 273 26.02 6.70 -5.59
CA ALA A 273 25.40 5.52 -5.01
C ALA A 273 24.27 4.97 -5.88
N ALA A 274 24.13 3.65 -5.86
CA ALA A 274 22.99 2.95 -6.45
C ALA A 274 22.56 1.81 -5.52
N LEU A 275 21.27 1.68 -5.31
CA LEU A 275 20.65 0.51 -4.68
C LEU A 275 20.33 -0.49 -5.79
N GLY A 276 20.79 -1.72 -5.64
CA GLY A 276 20.51 -2.81 -6.57
C GLY A 276 19.02 -3.13 -6.65
N SER A 277 18.66 -3.96 -7.61
CA SER A 277 17.30 -4.42 -7.80
C SER A 277 16.78 -5.15 -6.56
N SER A 278 15.64 -4.73 -6.04
CA SER A 278 15.00 -5.32 -4.87
C SER A 278 13.47 -5.27 -4.99
N TYR A 279 12.81 -6.03 -4.11
CA TYR A 279 11.37 -6.00 -3.92
C TYR A 279 11.07 -5.63 -2.47
N GLY A 280 9.98 -4.91 -2.25
CA GLY A 280 9.44 -4.68 -0.92
C GLY A 280 8.82 -5.94 -0.30
N PRO A 281 8.44 -5.88 0.98
CA PRO A 281 7.92 -7.05 1.70
C PRO A 281 6.52 -7.44 1.27
N THR A 282 5.68 -6.52 0.82
CA THR A 282 4.25 -6.76 0.57
C THR A 282 3.66 -5.74 -0.40
N ASN A 283 2.57 -6.13 -1.08
CA ASN A 283 1.71 -5.23 -1.86
C ASN A 283 0.53 -4.68 -1.05
N THR A 284 0.50 -4.90 0.27
CA THR A 284 -0.57 -4.37 1.15
C THR A 284 -0.29 -2.94 1.61
N ARG A 285 0.86 -2.37 1.22
CA ARG A 285 1.26 -0.99 1.53
C ARG A 285 1.71 -0.25 0.28
N LEU A 286 1.65 1.06 0.36
CA LEU A 286 2.34 1.97 -0.56
C LEU A 286 3.38 2.75 0.22
N ARG A 287 4.51 3.01 -0.40
CA ARG A 287 5.55 3.86 0.17
C ARG A 287 5.41 5.27 -0.36
N CYS A 288 5.17 6.22 0.54
CA CYS A 288 5.12 7.65 0.22
C CYS A 288 6.49 8.28 0.44
N HIS A 289 7.04 8.90 -0.61
CA HIS A 289 8.31 9.62 -0.56
C HIS A 289 8.06 11.12 -0.68
N LEU A 290 8.23 11.88 0.40
CA LEU A 290 8.28 13.33 0.34
C LEU A 290 9.72 13.77 0.03
N GLY A 291 9.95 14.44 -1.11
CA GLY A 291 11.26 14.97 -1.48
C GLY A 291 11.68 16.11 -0.56
N LEU A 292 12.84 16.01 0.10
CA LEU A 292 13.39 17.05 0.97
C LEU A 292 14.60 17.76 0.32
N GLN A 293 15.48 16.99 -0.29
CA GLN A 293 16.61 17.47 -1.09
C GLN A 293 16.77 16.51 -2.26
N THR A 294 16.53 17.01 -3.45
CA THR A 294 16.44 16.17 -4.66
C THR A 294 17.34 16.69 -5.78
N PRO A 295 18.67 16.52 -5.62
CA PRO A 295 19.61 16.95 -6.66
C PRO A 295 19.32 16.26 -8.00
N PRO A 296 19.74 16.89 -9.12
CA PRO A 296 19.55 16.30 -10.44
C PRO A 296 20.27 14.96 -10.58
N LEU A 297 19.84 14.14 -11.54
CA LEU A 297 20.36 12.80 -11.82
C LEU A 297 20.10 11.76 -10.72
N CYS A 298 19.10 12.01 -9.86
CA CYS A 298 18.52 11.00 -8.97
C CYS A 298 17.31 10.37 -9.63
N GLU A 299 17.27 9.05 -9.68
CA GLU A 299 16.22 8.30 -10.37
C GLU A 299 15.75 7.12 -9.53
N LEU A 300 14.44 6.89 -9.56
CA LEU A 300 13.76 5.70 -9.04
C LEU A 300 13.10 4.98 -10.21
N VAL A 301 13.45 3.73 -10.44
CA VAL A 301 12.81 2.88 -11.45
C VAL A 301 12.01 1.81 -10.72
N VAL A 302 10.71 1.70 -10.98
CA VAL A 302 9.81 0.72 -10.36
C VAL A 302 9.03 0.02 -11.46
N GLY A 303 9.07 -1.30 -11.50
CA GLY A 303 8.40 -2.07 -12.55
C GLY A 303 8.85 -1.71 -13.98
N GLY A 304 10.06 -1.15 -14.13
CA GLY A 304 10.59 -0.65 -15.40
C GLY A 304 10.21 0.80 -15.72
N GLU A 305 9.38 1.47 -14.91
CA GLU A 305 8.98 2.86 -15.08
C GLU A 305 9.91 3.79 -14.30
N PRO A 306 10.62 4.76 -14.95
CA PRO A 306 11.48 5.72 -14.27
C PRO A 306 10.69 6.93 -13.77
N GLN A 307 11.00 7.39 -12.55
CA GLN A 307 10.51 8.61 -11.96
C GLN A 307 11.62 9.35 -11.22
N CYS A 308 11.41 10.66 -10.98
CA CYS A 308 12.27 11.51 -10.17
C CYS A 308 11.46 12.09 -9.01
N TRP A 309 12.14 12.50 -7.94
CA TRP A 309 11.52 13.23 -6.85
C TRP A 309 11.51 14.73 -7.13
N SER A 310 10.55 15.44 -6.53
CA SER A 310 10.50 16.90 -6.48
C SER A 310 10.43 17.35 -5.02
N GLU A 311 11.18 18.40 -4.68
CA GLU A 311 11.18 18.95 -3.32
C GLU A 311 9.79 19.48 -2.93
N GLY A 312 9.38 19.17 -1.72
CA GLY A 312 8.06 19.52 -1.21
C GLY A 312 6.89 18.70 -1.77
N HIS A 313 7.14 17.71 -2.64
CA HIS A 313 6.10 16.88 -3.24
C HIS A 313 6.26 15.41 -2.90
N CYS A 314 5.12 14.75 -2.75
CA CYS A 314 5.03 13.32 -2.48
C CYS A 314 4.96 12.50 -3.77
N LEU A 315 5.68 11.37 -3.78
CA LEU A 315 5.61 10.32 -4.79
C LEU A 315 5.12 9.04 -4.10
N LEU A 316 4.02 8.45 -4.60
CA LEU A 316 3.47 7.18 -4.10
C LEU A 316 3.97 6.01 -4.94
N VAL A 317 4.58 5.05 -4.29
CA VAL A 317 5.28 3.92 -4.91
C VAL A 317 4.78 2.60 -4.34
N ASP A 318 4.49 1.64 -5.19
CA ASP A 318 4.34 0.24 -4.80
C ASP A 318 5.71 -0.45 -4.88
N ASP A 319 6.41 -0.53 -3.75
CA ASP A 319 7.74 -1.13 -3.67
C ASP A 319 7.74 -2.67 -3.76
N SER A 320 6.56 -3.31 -3.84
CA SER A 320 6.45 -4.74 -4.15
C SER A 320 6.87 -5.09 -5.59
N PHE A 321 6.90 -4.10 -6.47
CA PHE A 321 7.52 -4.22 -7.79
C PHE A 321 9.04 -4.20 -7.71
N LEU A 322 9.69 -4.81 -8.72
CA LEU A 322 11.14 -4.72 -8.87
C LEU A 322 11.53 -3.25 -9.00
N HIS A 323 12.38 -2.78 -8.11
CA HIS A 323 12.78 -1.39 -8.11
C HIS A 323 14.29 -1.20 -7.90
N THR A 324 14.79 -0.10 -8.45
CA THR A 324 16.17 0.36 -8.30
C THR A 324 16.19 1.85 -8.01
N ILE A 325 17.18 2.30 -7.24
CA ILE A 325 17.38 3.71 -6.94
C ILE A 325 18.81 4.08 -7.29
N SER A 326 19.03 5.21 -7.97
CA SER A 326 20.37 5.69 -8.28
C SER A 326 20.51 7.19 -8.09
N HIS A 327 21.70 7.62 -7.68
CA HIS A 327 22.14 9.00 -7.64
C HIS A 327 23.40 9.13 -8.49
N ARG A 328 23.22 9.56 -9.74
CA ARG A 328 24.32 9.66 -10.73
C ARG A 328 24.95 11.06 -10.76
N GLY A 329 24.61 11.92 -9.79
CA GLY A 329 25.18 13.25 -9.68
C GLY A 329 26.68 13.26 -9.37
N PRO A 330 27.36 14.38 -9.66
CA PRO A 330 28.75 14.57 -9.28
C PRO A 330 28.92 14.60 -7.75
N PRO A 331 30.14 14.41 -7.23
CA PRO A 331 30.40 14.32 -5.79
C PRO A 331 29.95 15.55 -4.98
N ASP A 332 29.92 16.73 -5.60
CA ASP A 332 29.51 18.00 -5.03
C ASP A 332 27.98 18.27 -5.09
N ALA A 333 27.21 17.40 -5.72
CA ALA A 333 25.76 17.57 -5.83
C ALA A 333 25.00 17.48 -4.50
N GLY A 334 25.64 16.98 -3.44
CA GLY A 334 25.01 16.69 -2.16
C GLY A 334 24.13 15.42 -2.20
N PRO A 335 23.67 14.94 -1.06
CA PRO A 335 22.84 13.73 -0.97
C PRO A 335 21.41 13.96 -1.48
N ARG A 336 20.79 12.94 -2.05
CA ARG A 336 19.35 12.87 -2.20
C ARG A 336 18.74 12.51 -0.86
N VAL A 337 17.76 13.30 -0.40
CA VAL A 337 17.06 13.10 0.87
C VAL A 337 15.56 13.07 0.67
N ILE A 338 14.92 12.08 1.26
CA ILE A 338 13.46 11.97 1.31
C ILE A 338 13.02 11.65 2.73
N LEU A 339 11.79 12.07 3.10
CA LEU A 339 11.04 11.39 4.15
C LEU A 339 10.24 10.26 3.49
N SER A 340 10.52 9.02 3.88
CA SER A 340 9.77 7.85 3.44
C SER A 340 8.79 7.43 4.52
N VAL A 341 7.53 7.16 4.14
CA VAL A 341 6.44 6.76 5.05
C VAL A 341 5.66 5.63 4.42
N ASP A 342 5.45 4.54 5.15
CA ASP A 342 4.65 3.40 4.69
C ASP A 342 3.17 3.62 5.03
N LEU A 343 2.31 3.62 4.00
CA LEU A 343 0.87 3.82 4.09
C LEU A 343 0.14 2.54 3.69
N TRP A 344 -0.99 2.24 4.32
CA TRP A 344 -1.85 1.15 3.88
C TRP A 344 -2.28 1.34 2.42
N HIS A 345 -2.20 0.29 1.62
CA HIS A 345 -2.74 0.32 0.27
C HIS A 345 -4.26 0.63 0.29
N PRO A 346 -4.78 1.53 -0.56
CA PRO A 346 -6.18 1.98 -0.48
C PRO A 346 -7.21 0.86 -0.63
N ASN A 347 -6.87 -0.21 -1.35
CA ASN A 347 -7.75 -1.36 -1.60
C ASN A 347 -7.60 -2.50 -0.57
N VAL A 348 -6.88 -2.28 0.54
CA VAL A 348 -6.88 -3.20 1.68
C VAL A 348 -8.02 -2.78 2.62
N ALA A 349 -8.98 -3.68 2.82
CA ALA A 349 -10.16 -3.41 3.65
C ALA A 349 -9.81 -3.24 5.14
N ALA A 350 -10.63 -2.51 5.89
CA ALA A 350 -10.39 -2.26 7.32
C ALA A 350 -10.24 -3.56 8.13
N ALA A 351 -11.06 -4.58 7.86
CA ALA A 351 -10.97 -5.88 8.51
C ALA A 351 -9.65 -6.60 8.18
N GLU A 352 -9.17 -6.47 6.94
CA GLU A 352 -7.87 -7.04 6.54
C GLU A 352 -6.72 -6.31 7.21
N ARG A 353 -6.77 -4.96 7.32
CA ARG A 353 -5.75 -4.19 8.05
C ARG A 353 -5.64 -4.64 9.50
N GLN A 354 -6.77 -4.84 10.19
CA GLN A 354 -6.78 -5.35 11.57
C GLN A 354 -6.15 -6.75 11.68
N ALA A 355 -6.44 -7.64 10.74
CA ALA A 355 -5.84 -8.96 10.73
C ALA A 355 -4.34 -8.90 10.43
N LEU A 356 -3.91 -8.05 9.49
CA LEU A 356 -2.51 -7.83 9.17
C LEU A 356 -1.76 -7.16 10.34
N ASP A 357 -2.38 -6.21 11.06
CA ASP A 357 -1.82 -5.65 12.29
C ASP A 357 -1.55 -6.72 13.35
N PHE A 358 -2.46 -7.68 13.49
CA PHE A 358 -2.27 -8.79 14.40
C PHE A 358 -1.19 -9.77 13.92
N MET A 359 -1.23 -10.17 12.64
CA MET A 359 -0.32 -11.17 12.05
C MET A 359 1.12 -10.68 11.98
N PHE A 360 1.32 -9.38 11.80
CA PHE A 360 2.63 -8.73 11.69
C PHE A 360 2.97 -7.87 12.91
N SER A 361 2.33 -8.13 14.05
CA SER A 361 2.67 -7.46 15.31
C SER A 361 4.16 -7.63 15.64
N PRO A 362 4.85 -6.56 16.08
CA PRO A 362 6.25 -6.64 16.50
C PRO A 362 6.50 -7.65 17.64
N ASP A 363 5.45 -8.01 18.40
CA ASP A 363 5.50 -8.90 19.55
C ASP A 363 5.25 -10.38 19.19
N LEU A 364 4.98 -10.71 17.93
CA LEU A 364 4.81 -12.06 17.40
C LEU A 364 6.11 -12.55 16.74
#